data_d0c1166dbb9e2288335f9990606f50a7
#
_entry.id   d0c1166dbb9e2288335f9990606f50a7
#
_cell.length_a   1.000
_cell.length_b   1.000
_cell.length_c   1.000
_cell.angle_alpha   90.00
_cell.angle_beta   90.00
_cell.angle_gamma   90.00
#
_symmetry.space_group_name_H-M   'P 1'
#
loop_
_entity.id
_entity.type
_entity.pdbx_description
1 polymer ?
#
loop_
_entity_poly.entity_id
_entity_poly.type
_entity_poly.pdbx_seq_one_letter_code
_entity_poly.pdbx_strand_id
1 'polypeptide(L)'
;MTFSFDTAAAQGAVIKVIGVGGGGGNAINRMVDEGVSGVEFIAANTDVQALSSTKAETVIQLGPKLTRGLGAGGQPEVGRKAAEESEEVITEAISGADMVFITAGMGGGSGTGAAPVIARIAKGLGALTVGVVTRPFGFEGSKRGQFAVEGINELREHVDTLLIISNNNLLEIVDKKTPLLEALSEADNVLRQGVQGITDLITNPGLINLDFADVKTVMANKGNALMGIGIGSGEERVIEAARKAIYSPLLETTIDGAEDVIVNVTGGLDMTLIEAEEASEIVNQAAGHGVNIWLGTSIDESMKDEIRVTVVATGVRQDAVEKVVAPQPRQASFREPVKSGHTHTYDRHFDLAETAELPTPSQRHTEAPKASAFGDWDLRRDSIVRQGESVVSPVERFEAPASDEDELETPPFFKNR
;
A
#
# COMPACT_ATOMS: atom_id res chain seq x y z
N MET A 1 -12.82 9.50 53.82
CA MET A 1 -12.08 10.07 52.71
C MET A 1 -12.65 9.45 51.44
N THR A 2 -13.45 10.21 50.72
CA THR A 2 -14.00 9.78 49.41
C THR A 2 -12.90 10.06 48.37
N PHE A 3 -12.28 9.03 47.82
CA PHE A 3 -11.43 9.16 46.67
C PHE A 3 -12.32 9.54 45.47
N SER A 4 -12.22 10.75 45.01
CA SER A 4 -12.73 11.19 43.74
C SER A 4 -11.69 10.76 42.70
N PHE A 5 -12.02 9.74 41.89
CA PHE A 5 -11.25 9.53 40.66
C PHE A 5 -11.53 10.72 39.74
N ASP A 6 -10.47 11.38 39.34
CA ASP A 6 -10.56 12.41 38.32
C ASP A 6 -11.00 11.70 37.03
N THR A 7 -12.24 11.91 36.60
CA THR A 7 -12.81 11.27 35.42
C THR A 7 -12.09 11.66 34.12
N ALA A 8 -11.24 12.68 34.15
CA ALA A 8 -10.36 13.04 33.05
C ALA A 8 -9.14 12.10 32.90
N ALA A 9 -8.80 11.32 33.94
CA ALA A 9 -7.65 10.38 33.91
C ALA A 9 -8.01 8.98 33.42
N ALA A 10 -9.27 8.73 33.08
CA ALA A 10 -9.76 7.41 32.61
C ALA A 10 -9.86 7.29 31.09
N GLN A 11 -9.38 8.26 30.33
CA GLN A 11 -9.25 8.15 28.89
C GLN A 11 -7.97 7.38 28.57
N GLY A 12 -8.10 6.22 27.89
CA GLY A 12 -6.97 5.47 27.35
C GLY A 12 -6.17 6.32 26.37
N ALA A 13 -5.07 5.78 25.84
CA ALA A 13 -4.25 6.47 24.83
C ALA A 13 -5.09 6.87 23.61
N VAL A 14 -4.98 8.11 23.17
CA VAL A 14 -5.66 8.61 21.97
C VAL A 14 -4.86 8.20 20.74
N ILE A 15 -5.40 7.26 19.96
CA ILE A 15 -4.76 6.71 18.77
C ILE A 15 -5.50 7.23 17.54
N LYS A 16 -4.77 7.85 16.61
CA LYS A 16 -5.32 8.30 15.32
C LYS A 16 -4.66 7.58 14.16
N VAL A 17 -5.47 7.20 13.19
CA VAL A 17 -5.01 6.53 11.95
C VAL A 17 -5.32 7.44 10.78
N ILE A 18 -4.28 7.93 10.11
CA ILE A 18 -4.42 8.78 8.94
C ILE A 18 -4.07 8.03 7.66
N GLY A 19 -5.05 7.86 6.80
CA GLY A 19 -4.89 7.26 5.47
C GLY A 19 -4.59 8.32 4.42
N VAL A 20 -3.42 8.22 3.79
CA VAL A 20 -2.91 9.24 2.87
C VAL A 20 -2.96 8.78 1.43
N GLY A 21 -3.65 9.54 0.58
CA GLY A 21 -3.85 9.22 -0.83
C GLY A 21 -4.82 8.06 -1.07
N GLY A 22 -4.88 7.53 -2.30
CA GLY A 22 -5.84 6.49 -2.66
C GLY A 22 -5.66 5.19 -1.88
N GLY A 23 -4.45 4.64 -1.82
CA GLY A 23 -4.16 3.40 -1.07
C GLY A 23 -4.43 3.55 0.42
N GLY A 24 -3.99 4.67 1.04
CA GLY A 24 -4.29 4.93 2.45
C GLY A 24 -5.78 5.07 2.74
N GLY A 25 -6.53 5.76 1.86
CA GLY A 25 -7.98 5.87 1.97
C GLY A 25 -8.71 4.52 1.86
N ASN A 26 -8.26 3.65 0.96
CA ASN A 26 -8.81 2.29 0.84
C ASN A 26 -8.53 1.45 2.11
N ALA A 27 -7.31 1.55 2.64
CA ALA A 27 -6.96 0.89 3.90
C ALA A 27 -7.84 1.36 5.07
N ILE A 28 -8.11 2.66 5.19
CA ILE A 28 -9.05 3.19 6.19
C ILE A 28 -10.46 2.62 5.99
N ASN A 29 -10.97 2.63 4.75
CA ASN A 29 -12.28 2.06 4.48
C ASN A 29 -12.37 0.58 4.90
N ARG A 30 -11.30 -0.17 4.65
CA ARG A 30 -11.21 -1.57 5.07
C ARG A 30 -11.18 -1.72 6.59
N MET A 31 -10.42 -0.87 7.30
CA MET A 31 -10.38 -0.87 8.77
C MET A 31 -11.76 -0.61 9.38
N VAL A 32 -12.50 0.34 8.82
CA VAL A 32 -13.87 0.65 9.26
C VAL A 32 -14.83 -0.51 8.96
N ASP A 33 -14.73 -1.13 7.77
CA ASP A 33 -15.59 -2.27 7.38
C ASP A 33 -15.37 -3.50 8.26
N GLU A 34 -14.13 -3.74 8.67
CA GLU A 34 -13.76 -4.87 9.55
C GLU A 34 -13.93 -4.54 11.05
N GLY A 35 -14.45 -3.35 11.37
CA GLY A 35 -14.80 -2.98 12.73
C GLY A 35 -13.61 -2.71 13.66
N VAL A 36 -12.47 -2.27 13.13
CA VAL A 36 -11.34 -1.85 13.98
C VAL A 36 -11.79 -0.70 14.87
N SER A 37 -11.65 -0.86 16.17
CA SER A 37 -12.15 0.05 17.19
C SER A 37 -11.03 0.64 18.05
N GLY A 38 -11.37 1.65 18.88
CA GLY A 38 -10.41 2.30 19.78
C GLY A 38 -9.46 3.28 19.09
N VAL A 39 -9.73 3.63 17.82
CA VAL A 39 -8.94 4.58 17.03
C VAL A 39 -9.83 5.58 16.31
N GLU A 40 -9.32 6.77 16.05
CA GLU A 40 -9.97 7.78 15.21
C GLU A 40 -9.43 7.71 13.79
N PHE A 41 -10.32 7.61 12.79
CA PHE A 41 -9.93 7.51 11.39
C PHE A 41 -9.96 8.84 10.68
N ILE A 42 -8.86 9.17 9.98
CA ILE A 42 -8.69 10.38 9.19
C ILE A 42 -8.31 9.99 7.77
N ALA A 43 -9.03 10.49 6.77
CA ALA A 43 -8.67 10.33 5.37
C ALA A 43 -8.13 11.64 4.79
N ALA A 44 -6.91 11.61 4.24
CA ALA A 44 -6.25 12.76 3.64
C ALA A 44 -5.90 12.50 2.17
N ASN A 45 -6.43 13.29 1.24
CA ASN A 45 -6.15 13.12 -0.18
C ASN A 45 -6.20 14.45 -0.93
N THR A 46 -5.50 14.51 -2.07
CA THR A 46 -5.57 15.61 -3.04
C THR A 46 -6.72 15.46 -4.03
N ASP A 47 -7.38 14.30 -4.06
CA ASP A 47 -8.50 13.97 -4.95
C ASP A 47 -9.82 13.93 -4.16
N VAL A 48 -10.72 14.86 -4.48
CA VAL A 48 -12.03 14.97 -3.82
C VAL A 48 -12.94 13.80 -4.17
N GLN A 49 -12.82 13.20 -5.35
CA GLN A 49 -13.64 12.04 -5.70
C GLN A 49 -13.31 10.84 -4.81
N ALA A 50 -12.02 10.61 -4.56
CA ALA A 50 -11.59 9.57 -3.61
C ALA A 50 -12.06 9.87 -2.18
N LEU A 51 -12.05 11.14 -1.76
CA LEU A 51 -12.54 11.54 -0.44
C LEU A 51 -14.06 11.38 -0.29
N SER A 52 -14.83 11.55 -1.36
CA SER A 52 -16.29 11.39 -1.30
C SER A 52 -16.77 9.96 -1.00
N SER A 53 -15.89 8.97 -1.20
CA SER A 53 -16.17 7.55 -0.96
C SER A 53 -15.54 7.02 0.33
N THR A 54 -14.89 7.87 1.12
CA THR A 54 -14.25 7.45 2.37
C THR A 54 -15.28 7.22 3.48
N LYS A 55 -14.96 6.27 4.35
CA LYS A 55 -15.72 5.94 5.57
C LYS A 55 -15.09 6.54 6.83
N ALA A 56 -14.00 7.29 6.68
CA ALA A 56 -13.34 7.97 7.79
C ALA A 56 -14.26 9.04 8.42
N GLU A 57 -14.16 9.21 9.72
CA GLU A 57 -14.88 10.24 10.46
C GLU A 57 -14.42 11.66 10.11
N THR A 58 -13.10 11.80 9.92
CA THR A 58 -12.47 13.07 9.57
C THR A 58 -11.89 12.99 8.16
N VAL A 59 -12.19 14.02 7.35
CA VAL A 59 -11.77 14.08 5.95
C VAL A 59 -10.99 15.36 5.70
N ILE A 60 -9.78 15.23 5.15
CA ILE A 60 -8.88 16.34 4.84
C ILE A 60 -8.60 16.39 3.34
N GLN A 61 -9.02 17.46 2.70
CA GLN A 61 -8.60 17.76 1.32
C GLN A 61 -7.23 18.43 1.38
N LEU A 62 -6.21 17.78 0.81
CA LEU A 62 -4.85 18.30 0.72
C LEU A 62 -4.70 19.26 -0.46
N GLY A 63 -4.15 20.45 -0.21
CA GLY A 63 -3.81 21.44 -1.23
C GLY A 63 -4.97 21.88 -2.09
N PRO A 64 -6.07 22.37 -1.51
CA PRO A 64 -7.27 22.76 -2.27
C PRO A 64 -7.00 23.83 -3.33
N LYS A 65 -6.05 24.73 -3.11
CA LYS A 65 -5.67 25.76 -4.09
C LYS A 65 -4.76 25.18 -5.18
N LEU A 66 -3.79 24.34 -4.78
CA LEU A 66 -2.81 23.76 -5.69
C LEU A 66 -3.43 22.74 -6.63
N THR A 67 -4.19 21.78 -6.09
CA THR A 67 -4.72 20.62 -6.84
C THR A 67 -6.13 20.82 -7.36
N ARG A 68 -6.89 21.73 -6.77
CA ARG A 68 -8.32 21.96 -7.05
C ARG A 68 -9.17 20.70 -6.93
N GLY A 69 -8.71 19.73 -6.11
CA GLY A 69 -9.40 18.46 -5.93
C GLY A 69 -9.22 17.44 -7.05
N LEU A 70 -8.31 17.70 -8.00
CA LEU A 70 -8.08 16.82 -9.17
C LEU A 70 -6.95 15.81 -8.95
N GLY A 71 -6.42 15.72 -7.75
CA GLY A 71 -5.31 14.83 -7.41
C GLY A 71 -3.93 15.40 -7.73
N ALA A 72 -2.89 14.66 -7.38
CA ALA A 72 -1.48 15.05 -7.57
C ALA A 72 -0.89 14.61 -8.92
N GLY A 73 -1.65 13.96 -9.81
CA GLY A 73 -1.19 13.54 -11.14
C GLY A 73 -0.01 12.56 -11.12
N GLY A 74 0.14 11.75 -10.06
CA GLY A 74 1.25 10.82 -9.89
C GLY A 74 2.60 11.48 -9.61
N GLN A 75 2.61 12.73 -9.16
CA GLN A 75 3.82 13.50 -8.85
C GLN A 75 3.94 13.72 -7.34
N PRO A 76 4.94 13.12 -6.65
CA PRO A 76 5.15 13.27 -5.21
C PRO A 76 5.38 14.72 -4.77
N GLU A 77 6.09 15.51 -5.58
CA GLU A 77 6.32 16.93 -5.31
C GLU A 77 5.01 17.74 -5.19
N VAL A 78 3.99 17.40 -5.99
CA VAL A 78 2.67 18.03 -5.90
C VAL A 78 1.97 17.59 -4.61
N GLY A 79 2.07 16.30 -4.26
CA GLY A 79 1.53 15.77 -3.01
C GLY A 79 2.14 16.42 -1.77
N ARG A 80 3.47 16.61 -1.76
CA ARG A 80 4.20 17.30 -0.69
C ARG A 80 3.72 18.72 -0.51
N LYS A 81 3.74 19.52 -1.58
CA LYS A 81 3.27 20.92 -1.53
C LYS A 81 1.80 21.04 -1.14
N ALA A 82 0.97 20.07 -1.54
CA ALA A 82 -0.44 20.04 -1.14
C ALA A 82 -0.60 19.79 0.37
N ALA A 83 0.23 18.93 0.96
CA ALA A 83 0.24 18.71 2.40
C ALA A 83 0.78 19.93 3.16
N GLU A 84 1.85 20.57 2.65
CA GLU A 84 2.39 21.82 3.20
C GLU A 84 1.35 22.96 3.18
N GLU A 85 0.56 23.09 2.10
CA GLU A 85 -0.54 24.05 2.02
C GLU A 85 -1.62 23.81 3.10
N SER A 86 -1.81 22.54 3.48
CA SER A 86 -2.84 22.12 4.42
C SER A 86 -2.31 21.85 5.84
N GLU A 87 -1.10 22.31 6.17
CA GLU A 87 -0.40 22.01 7.44
C GLU A 87 -1.24 22.36 8.69
N GLU A 88 -1.96 23.49 8.66
CA GLU A 88 -2.82 23.92 9.77
C GLU A 88 -3.97 22.93 10.03
N VAL A 89 -4.65 22.50 8.95
CA VAL A 89 -5.78 21.55 9.04
C VAL A 89 -5.32 20.17 9.49
N ILE A 90 -4.14 19.73 9.01
CA ILE A 90 -3.53 18.46 9.43
C ILE A 90 -3.17 18.54 10.92
N THR A 91 -2.54 19.64 11.36
CA THR A 91 -2.16 19.87 12.75
C THR A 91 -3.37 19.83 13.68
N GLU A 92 -4.47 20.49 13.31
CA GLU A 92 -5.71 20.48 14.08
C GLU A 92 -6.28 19.06 14.20
N ALA A 93 -6.35 18.32 13.08
CA ALA A 93 -6.92 16.98 13.04
C ALA A 93 -6.15 15.96 13.88
N ILE A 94 -4.83 16.04 13.95
CA ILE A 94 -3.99 15.10 14.71
C ILE A 94 -3.62 15.60 16.11
N SER A 95 -4.00 16.83 16.47
CA SER A 95 -3.74 17.39 17.79
C SER A 95 -4.33 16.52 18.91
N GLY A 96 -3.59 16.41 20.03
CA GLY A 96 -3.99 15.62 21.19
C GLY A 96 -3.85 14.11 21.05
N ALA A 97 -3.31 13.62 19.92
CA ALA A 97 -3.01 12.20 19.77
C ALA A 97 -1.75 11.80 20.54
N ASP A 98 -1.80 10.68 21.28
CA ASP A 98 -0.65 10.04 21.88
C ASP A 98 0.12 9.20 20.84
N MET A 99 -0.60 8.65 19.86
CA MET A 99 -0.05 7.84 18.76
C MET A 99 -0.74 8.17 17.44
N VAL A 100 0.06 8.26 16.38
CA VAL A 100 -0.43 8.50 15.01
C VAL A 100 0.11 7.42 14.08
N PHE A 101 -0.79 6.64 13.50
CA PHE A 101 -0.48 5.77 12.38
C PHE A 101 -0.65 6.52 11.07
N ILE A 102 0.34 6.42 10.20
CA ILE A 102 0.29 6.97 8.85
C ILE A 102 0.31 5.82 7.86
N THR A 103 -0.83 5.57 7.22
CA THR A 103 -0.96 4.51 6.23
C THR A 103 -1.03 5.08 4.82
N ALA A 104 -0.19 4.55 3.91
CA ALA A 104 -0.13 5.01 2.53
C ALA A 104 0.37 3.94 1.56
N GLY A 105 -0.15 3.95 0.34
CA GLY A 105 0.48 3.26 -0.79
C GLY A 105 1.53 4.16 -1.42
N MET A 106 2.80 3.72 -1.36
CA MET A 106 3.92 4.49 -1.90
C MET A 106 4.07 4.31 -3.42
N GLY A 107 4.68 5.29 -4.08
CA GLY A 107 4.86 5.31 -5.54
C GLY A 107 3.82 6.15 -6.29
N GLY A 108 2.74 6.57 -5.62
CA GLY A 108 1.79 7.55 -6.14
C GLY A 108 2.21 9.00 -5.87
N GLY A 109 1.36 9.97 -6.21
CA GLY A 109 1.63 11.38 -5.93
C GLY A 109 1.27 11.79 -4.51
N SER A 110 0.00 11.63 -4.13
CA SER A 110 -0.54 12.10 -2.84
C SER A 110 0.07 11.34 -1.67
N GLY A 111 0.02 9.99 -1.65
CA GLY A 111 0.55 9.17 -0.57
C GLY A 111 2.05 9.39 -0.36
N THR A 112 2.84 9.28 -1.43
CA THR A 112 4.30 9.39 -1.37
C THR A 112 4.77 10.76 -0.91
N GLY A 113 4.14 11.84 -1.42
CA GLY A 113 4.58 13.19 -1.10
C GLY A 113 4.03 13.74 0.22
N ALA A 114 2.77 13.40 0.57
CA ALA A 114 2.12 13.95 1.75
C ALA A 114 2.45 13.19 3.04
N ALA A 115 2.66 11.87 2.99
CA ALA A 115 2.92 11.07 4.19
C ALA A 115 4.14 11.57 4.99
N PRO A 116 5.31 11.91 4.40
CA PRO A 116 6.44 12.47 5.14
C PRO A 116 6.12 13.80 5.84
N VAL A 117 5.35 14.68 5.19
CA VAL A 117 4.93 15.97 5.78
C VAL A 117 4.03 15.74 6.98
N ILE A 118 3.06 14.86 6.86
CA ILE A 118 2.14 14.49 7.95
C ILE A 118 2.93 13.87 9.12
N ALA A 119 3.89 12.99 8.82
CA ALA A 119 4.75 12.38 9.83
C ALA A 119 5.57 13.44 10.61
N ARG A 120 6.14 14.40 9.89
CA ARG A 120 6.87 15.51 10.49
C ARG A 120 5.98 16.31 11.45
N ILE A 121 4.73 16.57 11.07
CA ILE A 121 3.78 17.31 11.91
C ILE A 121 3.42 16.47 13.15
N ALA A 122 3.10 15.18 12.99
CA ALA A 122 2.74 14.28 14.09
C ALA A 122 3.88 14.17 15.11
N LYS A 123 5.10 13.94 14.62
CA LYS A 123 6.31 13.89 15.47
C LYS A 123 6.58 15.23 16.15
N GLY A 124 6.35 16.35 15.46
CA GLY A 124 6.46 17.71 16.02
C GLY A 124 5.48 17.99 17.15
N LEU A 125 4.32 17.34 17.17
CA LEU A 125 3.32 17.40 18.25
C LEU A 125 3.66 16.45 19.41
N GLY A 126 4.69 15.60 19.30
CA GLY A 126 5.14 14.67 20.35
C GLY A 126 4.39 13.34 20.36
N ALA A 127 3.55 13.06 19.36
CA ALA A 127 2.89 11.78 19.21
C ALA A 127 3.89 10.69 18.77
N LEU A 128 3.74 9.46 19.28
CA LEU A 128 4.44 8.30 18.75
C LEU A 128 3.98 8.08 17.29
N THR A 129 4.90 8.26 16.34
CA THR A 129 4.56 8.28 14.92
C THR A 129 5.00 6.99 14.23
N VAL A 130 4.04 6.22 13.74
CA VAL A 130 4.27 4.92 13.10
C VAL A 130 3.81 4.97 11.64
N GLY A 131 4.73 4.71 10.72
CA GLY A 131 4.42 4.55 9.30
C GLY A 131 4.11 3.09 8.97
N VAL A 132 2.98 2.83 8.30
CA VAL A 132 2.62 1.51 7.77
C VAL A 132 2.32 1.67 6.29
N VAL A 133 3.28 1.32 5.44
CA VAL A 133 3.21 1.66 4.01
C VAL A 133 3.47 0.48 3.11
N THR A 134 2.89 0.51 1.90
CA THR A 134 3.12 -0.52 0.90
C THR A 134 4.02 -0.01 -0.23
N ARG A 135 4.86 -0.93 -0.76
CA ARG A 135 5.57 -0.74 -2.03
C ARG A 135 4.70 -1.22 -3.18
N PRO A 136 4.71 -0.51 -4.33
CA PRO A 136 3.90 -0.89 -5.48
C PRO A 136 4.28 -2.26 -6.04
N PHE A 137 3.35 -2.90 -6.73
CA PHE A 137 3.61 -4.09 -7.51
C PHE A 137 4.61 -3.81 -8.65
N GLY A 138 5.41 -4.80 -9.02
CA GLY A 138 6.39 -4.67 -10.11
C GLY A 138 5.77 -4.30 -11.46
N PHE A 139 4.52 -4.72 -11.71
CA PHE A 139 3.79 -4.38 -12.95
C PHE A 139 3.28 -2.93 -13.00
N GLU A 140 3.28 -2.19 -11.88
CA GLU A 140 2.92 -0.77 -11.85
C GLU A 140 3.99 0.14 -12.46
N GLY A 141 5.17 -0.41 -12.75
CA GLY A 141 6.24 0.23 -13.50
C GLY A 141 7.37 0.81 -12.64
N SER A 142 8.55 0.89 -13.25
CA SER A 142 9.80 1.29 -12.58
C SER A 142 9.76 2.71 -12.00
N LYS A 143 9.04 3.63 -12.63
CA LYS A 143 8.90 5.01 -12.15
C LYS A 143 8.17 5.07 -10.81
N ARG A 144 7.09 4.28 -10.64
CA ARG A 144 6.41 4.15 -9.35
C ARG A 144 7.31 3.54 -8.29
N GLY A 145 8.08 2.52 -8.65
CA GLY A 145 9.07 1.91 -7.77
C GLY A 145 10.11 2.91 -7.27
N GLN A 146 10.64 3.76 -8.15
CA GLN A 146 11.60 4.82 -7.77
C GLN A 146 10.98 5.84 -6.82
N PHE A 147 9.80 6.36 -7.13
CA PHE A 147 9.09 7.28 -6.24
C PHE A 147 8.78 6.66 -4.87
N ALA A 148 8.46 5.36 -4.84
CA ALA A 148 8.24 4.65 -3.57
C ALA A 148 9.51 4.62 -2.73
N VAL A 149 10.67 4.31 -3.32
CA VAL A 149 11.96 4.30 -2.60
C VAL A 149 12.30 5.67 -2.05
N GLU A 150 12.18 6.73 -2.87
CA GLU A 150 12.44 8.11 -2.45
C GLU A 150 11.51 8.53 -1.29
N GLY A 151 10.21 8.30 -1.44
CA GLY A 151 9.23 8.67 -0.40
C GLY A 151 9.35 7.86 0.88
N ILE A 152 9.71 6.57 0.81
CA ILE A 152 9.98 5.73 1.98
C ILE A 152 11.22 6.24 2.73
N ASN A 153 12.26 6.65 2.03
CA ASN A 153 13.46 7.20 2.66
C ASN A 153 13.15 8.53 3.36
N GLU A 154 12.38 9.41 2.72
CA GLU A 154 11.94 10.67 3.33
C GLU A 154 11.03 10.42 4.54
N LEU A 155 10.07 9.49 4.43
CA LEU A 155 9.17 9.14 5.54
C LEU A 155 9.93 8.59 6.76
N ARG A 156 10.95 7.77 6.52
CA ARG A 156 11.79 7.16 7.57
C ARG A 156 12.45 8.18 8.48
N GLU A 157 12.81 9.35 7.96
CA GLU A 157 13.43 10.43 8.76
C GLU A 157 12.43 11.08 9.74
N HIS A 158 11.12 10.93 9.48
CA HIS A 158 10.07 11.63 10.21
C HIS A 158 9.18 10.71 11.07
N VAL A 159 9.34 9.41 11.00
CA VAL A 159 8.62 8.45 11.86
C VAL A 159 9.52 7.91 12.96
N ASP A 160 8.92 7.32 13.99
CA ASP A 160 9.64 6.59 15.04
C ASP A 160 9.86 5.14 14.61
N THR A 161 8.85 4.56 13.98
CA THR A 161 8.89 3.20 13.46
C THR A 161 8.23 3.16 12.08
N LEU A 162 8.84 2.43 11.16
CA LEU A 162 8.37 2.28 9.78
C LEU A 162 8.21 0.80 9.41
N LEU A 163 6.96 0.39 9.20
CA LEU A 163 6.63 -0.90 8.60
C LEU A 163 6.50 -0.73 7.09
N ILE A 164 7.24 -1.54 6.35
CA ILE A 164 7.21 -1.55 4.89
C ILE A 164 6.71 -2.92 4.43
N ILE A 165 5.69 -2.93 3.60
CA ILE A 165 5.08 -4.14 3.06
C ILE A 165 5.28 -4.14 1.55
N SER A 166 5.91 -5.18 1.02
CA SER A 166 6.08 -5.34 -0.42
C SER A 166 4.85 -5.98 -1.04
N ASN A 167 4.12 -5.24 -1.91
CA ASN A 167 2.99 -5.84 -2.61
C ASN A 167 3.38 -7.03 -3.50
N ASN A 168 4.65 -7.10 -3.96
CA ASN A 168 5.12 -8.27 -4.70
C ASN A 168 5.10 -9.54 -3.86
N ASN A 169 5.37 -9.44 -2.56
CA ASN A 169 5.36 -10.60 -1.67
C ASN A 169 3.92 -11.12 -1.44
N LEU A 170 2.91 -10.27 -1.60
CA LEU A 170 1.51 -10.69 -1.54
C LEU A 170 1.16 -11.63 -2.70
N LEU A 171 1.83 -11.51 -3.85
CA LEU A 171 1.63 -12.42 -4.97
C LEU A 171 2.07 -13.86 -4.70
N GLU A 172 2.86 -14.08 -3.64
CA GLU A 172 3.27 -15.42 -3.19
C GLU A 172 2.20 -16.06 -2.28
N ILE A 173 1.34 -15.24 -1.66
CA ILE A 173 0.28 -15.66 -0.74
C ILE A 173 -1.02 -15.94 -1.52
N VAL A 174 -1.32 -15.12 -2.52
CA VAL A 174 -2.56 -15.22 -3.31
C VAL A 174 -2.44 -16.29 -4.40
N ASP A 175 -3.55 -17.01 -4.62
CA ASP A 175 -3.63 -17.99 -5.69
C ASP A 175 -3.48 -17.33 -7.08
N LYS A 176 -2.86 -18.05 -8.03
CA LYS A 176 -2.69 -17.58 -9.42
C LYS A 176 -4.00 -17.27 -10.15
N LYS A 177 -5.14 -17.71 -9.60
CA LYS A 177 -6.48 -17.47 -10.13
C LYS A 177 -7.20 -16.32 -9.47
N THR A 178 -6.60 -15.70 -8.45
CA THR A 178 -7.19 -14.58 -7.69
C THR A 178 -7.42 -13.39 -8.61
N PRO A 179 -8.63 -12.84 -8.67
CA PRO A 179 -8.91 -11.62 -9.42
C PRO A 179 -8.06 -10.44 -8.96
N LEU A 180 -7.71 -9.54 -9.89
CA LEU A 180 -6.90 -8.35 -9.57
C LEU A 180 -7.47 -7.50 -8.43
N LEU A 181 -8.78 -7.35 -8.39
CA LEU A 181 -9.45 -6.58 -7.33
C LEU A 181 -9.24 -7.21 -5.95
N GLU A 182 -9.29 -8.52 -5.87
CA GLU A 182 -9.07 -9.26 -4.63
C GLU A 182 -7.61 -9.18 -4.19
N ALA A 183 -6.65 -9.29 -5.12
CA ALA A 183 -5.23 -9.10 -4.83
C ALA A 183 -4.90 -7.67 -4.31
N LEU A 184 -5.58 -6.64 -4.84
CA LEU A 184 -5.46 -5.28 -4.32
C LEU A 184 -6.12 -5.12 -2.94
N SER A 185 -7.27 -5.77 -2.73
CA SER A 185 -7.92 -5.80 -1.41
C SER A 185 -7.05 -6.47 -0.35
N GLU A 186 -6.23 -7.46 -0.75
CA GLU A 186 -5.29 -8.09 0.18
C GLU A 186 -4.18 -7.13 0.62
N ALA A 187 -3.70 -6.26 -0.28
CA ALA A 187 -2.75 -5.21 0.10
C ALA A 187 -3.35 -4.23 1.14
N ASP A 188 -4.62 -3.84 0.95
CA ASP A 188 -5.33 -3.01 1.91
C ASP A 188 -5.57 -3.76 3.24
N ASN A 189 -5.84 -5.07 3.18
CA ASN A 189 -6.01 -5.95 4.34
C ASN A 189 -4.72 -6.05 5.18
N VAL A 190 -3.56 -6.15 4.54
CA VAL A 190 -2.28 -6.20 5.26
C VAL A 190 -1.98 -4.88 5.96
N LEU A 191 -2.28 -3.73 5.34
CA LEU A 191 -2.20 -2.42 6.02
C LEU A 191 -3.11 -2.37 7.25
N ARG A 192 -4.35 -2.88 7.12
CA ARG A 192 -5.28 -3.02 8.25
C ARG A 192 -4.70 -3.89 9.37
N GLN A 193 -4.22 -5.07 9.02
CA GLN A 193 -3.61 -5.99 9.99
C GLN A 193 -2.40 -5.37 10.70
N GLY A 194 -1.60 -4.56 9.98
CA GLY A 194 -0.47 -3.84 10.54
C GLY A 194 -0.86 -2.83 11.61
N VAL A 195 -1.90 -2.07 11.35
CA VAL A 195 -2.44 -1.12 12.33
C VAL A 195 -3.13 -1.87 13.46
N GLN A 196 -4.02 -2.81 13.15
CA GLN A 196 -4.81 -3.54 14.12
C GLN A 196 -3.95 -4.36 15.08
N GLY A 197 -2.91 -5.04 14.59
CA GLY A 197 -2.03 -5.86 15.42
C GLY A 197 -1.32 -5.08 16.52
N ILE A 198 -1.13 -3.77 16.35
CA ILE A 198 -0.54 -2.89 17.35
C ILE A 198 -1.63 -2.24 18.21
N THR A 199 -2.73 -1.81 17.59
CA THR A 199 -3.83 -1.16 18.32
C THR A 199 -4.53 -2.11 19.28
N ASP A 200 -4.76 -3.37 18.88
CA ASP A 200 -5.40 -4.38 19.73
C ASP A 200 -4.65 -4.60 21.04
N LEU A 201 -3.32 -4.48 21.04
CA LEU A 201 -2.51 -4.57 22.26
C LEU A 201 -2.78 -3.46 23.27
N ILE A 202 -3.15 -2.28 22.78
CA ILE A 202 -3.34 -1.08 23.60
C ILE A 202 -4.81 -0.96 24.01
N THR A 203 -5.74 -1.29 23.09
CA THR A 203 -7.18 -1.01 23.25
C THR A 203 -7.97 -2.19 23.81
N ASN A 204 -7.53 -3.43 23.53
CA ASN A 204 -8.23 -4.63 23.95
C ASN A 204 -7.56 -5.23 25.20
N PRO A 205 -8.22 -5.20 26.36
CA PRO A 205 -7.65 -5.76 27.57
C PRO A 205 -7.51 -7.29 27.40
N GLY A 206 -6.28 -7.77 27.44
CA GLY A 206 -5.94 -9.19 27.45
C GLY A 206 -5.66 -9.72 28.86
N LEU A 207 -5.36 -11.01 28.98
CA LEU A 207 -4.89 -11.63 30.23
C LEU A 207 -3.47 -11.16 30.58
N ILE A 208 -2.63 -10.98 29.56
CA ILE A 208 -1.31 -10.34 29.65
C ILE A 208 -1.42 -9.09 28.78
N ASN A 209 -1.40 -7.93 29.40
CA ASN A 209 -1.60 -6.67 28.71
C ASN A 209 -0.31 -5.87 28.63
N LEU A 210 -0.05 -5.33 27.44
CA LEU A 210 0.97 -4.32 27.23
C LEU A 210 0.32 -2.95 27.27
N ASP A 211 0.81 -2.07 28.11
CA ASP A 211 0.31 -0.70 28.16
C ASP A 211 0.93 0.16 27.03
N PHE A 212 0.37 1.35 26.84
CA PHE A 212 0.87 2.28 25.82
C PHE A 212 2.35 2.67 26.06
N ALA A 213 2.79 2.73 27.31
CA ALA A 213 4.18 3.09 27.63
C ALA A 213 5.15 1.98 27.21
N ASP A 214 4.75 0.71 27.33
CA ASP A 214 5.51 -0.43 26.84
C ASP A 214 5.65 -0.39 25.32
N VAL A 215 4.53 -0.22 24.60
CA VAL A 215 4.53 -0.09 23.13
C VAL A 215 5.38 1.10 22.68
N LYS A 216 5.28 2.24 23.38
CA LYS A 216 6.12 3.41 23.10
C LYS A 216 7.60 3.12 23.28
N THR A 217 7.98 2.37 24.30
CA THR A 217 9.39 1.99 24.55
C THR A 217 9.95 1.12 23.43
N VAL A 218 9.14 0.18 22.93
CA VAL A 218 9.54 -0.74 21.85
C VAL A 218 9.60 -0.05 20.50
N MET A 219 8.79 0.98 20.27
CA MET A 219 8.61 1.57 18.92
C MET A 219 9.28 2.94 18.75
N ALA A 220 9.56 3.70 19.84
CA ALA A 220 10.10 5.04 19.72
C ALA A 220 11.54 5.03 19.16
N ASN A 221 11.74 5.74 18.04
CA ASN A 221 13.04 5.91 17.37
C ASN A 221 13.74 4.59 16.99
N LYS A 222 12.97 3.53 16.68
CA LYS A 222 13.51 2.23 16.29
C LYS A 222 13.75 2.08 14.77
N GLY A 223 13.26 3.00 13.97
CA GLY A 223 13.45 2.99 12.51
C GLY A 223 12.64 1.88 11.85
N ASN A 224 13.30 0.96 11.14
CA ASN A 224 12.57 -0.09 10.43
C ASN A 224 12.02 -1.16 11.41
N ALA A 225 10.78 -1.57 11.14
CA ALA A 225 10.15 -2.70 11.79
C ALA A 225 9.68 -3.72 10.75
N LEU A 226 9.63 -4.97 11.16
CA LEU A 226 9.07 -6.08 10.40
C LEU A 226 7.83 -6.58 11.11
N MET A 227 6.83 -7.00 10.33
CA MET A 227 5.61 -7.58 10.87
C MET A 227 5.28 -8.88 10.17
N GLY A 228 5.01 -9.90 10.97
CA GLY A 228 4.50 -11.17 10.48
C GLY A 228 3.24 -11.58 11.21
N ILE A 229 2.34 -12.23 10.50
CA ILE A 229 1.07 -12.71 11.03
C ILE A 229 0.92 -14.17 10.62
N GLY A 230 0.50 -15.00 11.57
CA GLY A 230 0.17 -16.39 11.31
C GLY A 230 -1.12 -16.78 12.01
N ILE A 231 -1.89 -17.66 11.38
CA ILE A 231 -3.11 -18.24 11.93
C ILE A 231 -2.93 -19.76 11.92
N GLY A 232 -3.27 -20.39 13.04
CA GLY A 232 -3.26 -21.83 13.21
C GLY A 232 -4.57 -22.34 13.79
N SER A 233 -4.87 -23.61 13.53
CA SER A 233 -6.08 -24.28 14.03
C SER A 233 -5.76 -25.71 14.47
N GLY A 234 -6.58 -26.27 15.36
CA GLY A 234 -6.42 -27.65 15.88
C GLY A 234 -5.47 -27.77 17.06
N GLU A 235 -4.92 -28.96 17.32
CA GLU A 235 -4.13 -29.25 18.53
C GLU A 235 -2.78 -28.52 18.60
N GLU A 236 -2.13 -28.28 17.46
CA GLU A 236 -0.84 -27.57 17.38
C GLU A 236 -1.01 -26.12 16.86
N ARG A 237 -2.19 -25.53 17.05
CA ARG A 237 -2.59 -24.24 16.47
C ARG A 237 -1.62 -23.10 16.76
N VAL A 238 -1.06 -23.04 17.96
CA VAL A 238 -0.12 -21.98 18.34
C VAL A 238 1.24 -22.15 17.67
N ILE A 239 1.73 -23.39 17.56
CA ILE A 239 3.01 -23.69 16.91
C ILE A 239 2.93 -23.37 15.42
N GLU A 240 1.81 -23.75 14.79
CA GLU A 240 1.54 -23.43 13.39
C GLU A 240 1.43 -21.92 13.17
N ALA A 241 0.67 -21.21 14.01
CA ALA A 241 0.50 -19.76 13.94
C ALA A 241 1.85 -19.03 14.12
N ALA A 242 2.63 -19.36 15.17
CA ALA A 242 3.91 -18.74 15.43
C ALA A 242 4.90 -18.96 14.27
N ARG A 243 4.98 -20.19 13.74
CA ARG A 243 5.82 -20.49 12.57
C ARG A 243 5.40 -19.72 11.34
N LYS A 244 4.09 -19.66 11.04
CA LYS A 244 3.56 -18.85 9.91
C LYS A 244 3.88 -17.37 10.10
N ALA A 245 3.84 -16.84 11.32
CA ALA A 245 4.19 -15.45 11.59
C ALA A 245 5.66 -15.15 11.32
N ILE A 246 6.60 -15.98 11.83
CA ILE A 246 8.04 -15.74 11.65
C ILE A 246 8.56 -16.05 10.24
N TYR A 247 7.86 -16.88 9.47
CA TYR A 247 8.17 -17.18 8.06
C TYR A 247 7.18 -16.52 7.09
N SER A 248 6.43 -15.53 7.56
CA SER A 248 5.46 -14.82 6.74
C SER A 248 6.15 -14.17 5.53
N PRO A 249 5.62 -14.35 4.31
CA PRO A 249 6.12 -13.62 3.14
C PRO A 249 6.01 -12.09 3.27
N LEU A 250 5.21 -11.60 4.22
CA LEU A 250 5.11 -10.17 4.53
C LEU A 250 6.40 -9.60 5.11
N LEU A 251 7.23 -10.44 5.73
CA LEU A 251 8.54 -10.07 6.20
C LEU A 251 9.49 -9.89 5.00
N GLU A 252 10.06 -8.71 4.84
CA GLU A 252 11.08 -8.47 3.79
C GLU A 252 12.41 -9.17 4.10
N THR A 253 12.64 -9.46 5.39
CA THR A 253 13.85 -10.15 5.90
C THR A 253 13.47 -11.01 7.10
N THR A 254 14.43 -11.75 7.65
CA THR A 254 14.27 -12.50 8.91
C THR A 254 14.22 -11.55 10.10
N ILE A 255 13.55 -11.96 11.18
CA ILE A 255 13.49 -11.23 12.45
C ILE A 255 14.79 -11.36 13.27
N ASP A 256 15.78 -12.15 12.78
CA ASP A 256 17.07 -12.34 13.43
C ASP A 256 17.83 -11.00 13.54
N GLY A 257 18.31 -10.71 14.73
CA GLY A 257 19.02 -9.48 15.04
C GLY A 257 18.14 -8.26 15.31
N ALA A 258 16.83 -8.44 15.52
CA ALA A 258 15.96 -7.42 16.08
C ALA A 258 16.37 -7.05 17.52
N GLU A 259 16.14 -5.82 17.94
CA GLU A 259 16.40 -5.37 19.32
C GLU A 259 15.24 -5.72 20.24
N ASP A 260 14.02 -5.40 19.82
CA ASP A 260 12.80 -5.68 20.56
C ASP A 260 11.78 -6.36 19.64
N VAL A 261 11.03 -7.31 20.22
CA VAL A 261 9.96 -8.02 19.50
C VAL A 261 8.69 -8.03 20.34
N ILE A 262 7.61 -7.52 19.78
CA ILE A 262 6.28 -7.66 20.34
C ILE A 262 5.67 -8.93 19.75
N VAL A 263 5.15 -9.79 20.62
CA VAL A 263 4.39 -10.99 20.25
C VAL A 263 2.99 -10.84 20.80
N ASN A 264 1.99 -10.71 19.93
CA ASN A 264 0.59 -10.71 20.32
C ASN A 264 -0.05 -12.04 19.94
N VAL A 265 -0.61 -12.73 20.93
CA VAL A 265 -1.36 -13.97 20.74
C VAL A 265 -2.83 -13.68 20.92
N THR A 266 -3.61 -13.77 19.85
CA THR A 266 -5.07 -13.56 19.86
C THR A 266 -5.77 -14.90 19.68
N GLY A 267 -6.68 -15.24 20.57
CA GLY A 267 -7.45 -16.49 20.50
C GLY A 267 -8.80 -16.37 21.19
N GLY A 268 -9.58 -17.45 21.14
CA GLY A 268 -10.86 -17.56 21.83
C GLY A 268 -10.71 -17.67 23.36
N LEU A 269 -11.83 -17.84 24.06
CA LEU A 269 -11.86 -18.02 25.51
C LEU A 269 -11.19 -19.31 25.98
N ASP A 270 -10.92 -20.22 25.08
CA ASP A 270 -10.25 -21.52 25.30
C ASP A 270 -8.73 -21.43 25.23
N MET A 271 -8.16 -20.27 24.87
CA MET A 271 -6.71 -20.05 24.80
C MET A 271 -6.06 -20.25 26.15
N THR A 272 -5.02 -21.05 26.20
CA THR A 272 -4.29 -21.39 27.43
C THR A 272 -3.02 -20.56 27.61
N LEU A 273 -2.55 -20.45 28.85
CA LEU A 273 -1.28 -19.77 29.15
C LEU A 273 -0.09 -20.48 28.51
N ILE A 274 -0.14 -21.82 28.43
CA ILE A 274 0.92 -22.64 27.82
C ILE A 274 1.06 -22.30 26.32
N GLU A 275 -0.04 -22.14 25.62
CA GLU A 275 -0.03 -21.71 24.19
C GLU A 275 0.61 -20.35 24.02
N ALA A 276 0.35 -19.39 24.90
CA ALA A 276 0.96 -18.07 24.83
C ALA A 276 2.48 -18.13 25.10
N GLU A 277 2.92 -18.97 26.04
CA GLU A 277 4.33 -19.22 26.34
C GLU A 277 5.04 -19.88 25.14
N GLU A 278 4.46 -20.92 24.55
CA GLU A 278 5.00 -21.62 23.37
C GLU A 278 5.17 -20.68 22.18
N ALA A 279 4.20 -19.80 21.92
CA ALA A 279 4.34 -18.78 20.87
C ALA A 279 5.55 -17.88 21.11
N SER A 280 5.70 -17.39 22.34
CA SER A 280 6.81 -16.53 22.74
C SER A 280 8.15 -17.23 22.61
N GLU A 281 8.24 -18.51 23.00
CA GLU A 281 9.49 -19.29 22.91
C GLU A 281 9.91 -19.54 21.45
N ILE A 282 8.97 -19.88 20.57
CA ILE A 282 9.22 -20.07 19.14
C ILE A 282 9.75 -18.79 18.50
N VAL A 283 9.15 -17.64 18.83
CA VAL A 283 9.59 -16.33 18.30
C VAL A 283 10.97 -15.97 18.87
N ASN A 284 11.23 -16.21 20.15
CA ASN A 284 12.51 -15.97 20.80
C ASN A 284 13.65 -16.75 20.15
N GLN A 285 13.40 -18.02 19.86
CA GLN A 285 14.37 -18.88 19.14
C GLN A 285 14.68 -18.36 17.73
N ALA A 286 13.69 -17.80 17.04
CA ALA A 286 13.84 -17.25 15.68
C ALA A 286 14.50 -15.87 15.66
N ALA A 287 14.30 -15.06 16.68
CA ALA A 287 14.85 -13.71 16.78
C ALA A 287 16.33 -13.69 17.24
N GLY A 288 16.80 -14.80 17.84
CA GLY A 288 18.19 -14.96 18.25
C GLY A 288 18.48 -14.54 19.69
N HIS A 289 19.77 -14.50 20.06
CA HIS A 289 20.16 -14.18 21.43
C HIS A 289 20.20 -12.67 21.69
N GLY A 290 19.64 -12.28 22.82
CA GLY A 290 19.72 -10.89 23.32
C GLY A 290 18.56 -10.00 22.89
N VAL A 291 17.50 -10.56 22.34
CA VAL A 291 16.26 -9.88 21.98
C VAL A 291 15.36 -9.72 23.21
N ASN A 292 14.75 -8.55 23.36
CA ASN A 292 13.70 -8.34 24.35
C ASN A 292 12.35 -8.76 23.76
N ILE A 293 11.70 -9.75 24.39
CA ILE A 293 10.37 -10.19 23.99
C ILE A 293 9.30 -9.54 24.86
N TRP A 294 8.33 -8.92 24.22
CA TRP A 294 7.16 -8.29 24.83
C TRP A 294 5.92 -9.10 24.44
N LEU A 295 5.43 -9.92 25.39
CA LEU A 295 4.28 -10.79 25.16
C LEU A 295 2.99 -10.06 25.54
N GLY A 296 2.04 -10.00 24.62
CA GLY A 296 0.66 -9.59 24.83
C GLY A 296 -0.32 -10.69 24.44
N THR A 297 -1.48 -10.71 25.08
CA THR A 297 -2.56 -11.64 24.73
C THR A 297 -3.86 -10.85 24.52
N SER A 298 -4.62 -11.18 23.49
CA SER A 298 -5.92 -10.59 23.20
C SER A 298 -6.98 -11.70 23.10
N ILE A 299 -8.17 -11.45 23.60
CA ILE A 299 -9.28 -12.41 23.50
C ILE A 299 -10.25 -11.91 22.43
N ASP A 300 -10.52 -12.77 21.46
CA ASP A 300 -11.52 -12.58 20.41
C ASP A 300 -12.44 -13.79 20.35
N GLU A 301 -13.66 -13.63 20.89
CA GLU A 301 -14.64 -14.71 20.98
C GLU A 301 -15.07 -15.27 19.61
N SER A 302 -14.81 -14.53 18.52
CA SER A 302 -15.13 -14.97 17.16
C SER A 302 -14.16 -16.04 16.63
N MET A 303 -12.95 -16.16 17.21
CA MET A 303 -11.88 -17.02 16.73
C MET A 303 -12.03 -18.52 17.07
N LYS A 304 -12.96 -18.87 17.97
CA LYS A 304 -13.23 -20.28 18.35
C LYS A 304 -11.95 -21.10 18.54
N ASP A 305 -11.73 -22.10 17.65
CA ASP A 305 -10.59 -23.03 17.71
C ASP A 305 -9.33 -22.49 17.02
N GLU A 306 -9.33 -21.23 16.57
CA GLU A 306 -8.19 -20.63 15.89
C GLU A 306 -7.37 -19.73 16.82
N ILE A 307 -6.07 -19.68 16.58
CA ILE A 307 -5.15 -18.74 17.22
C ILE A 307 -4.45 -17.92 16.12
N ARG A 308 -4.35 -16.61 16.36
CA ARG A 308 -3.57 -15.69 15.54
C ARG A 308 -2.36 -15.22 16.35
N VAL A 309 -1.18 -15.36 15.77
CA VAL A 309 0.05 -14.81 16.32
C VAL A 309 0.51 -13.66 15.44
N THR A 310 0.63 -12.48 16.03
CA THR A 310 1.18 -11.30 15.37
C THR A 310 2.53 -10.98 15.98
N VAL A 311 3.55 -10.89 15.15
CA VAL A 311 4.93 -10.58 15.56
C VAL A 311 5.32 -9.24 14.95
N VAL A 312 5.77 -8.30 15.80
CA VAL A 312 6.32 -7.01 15.36
C VAL A 312 7.74 -6.90 15.89
N ALA A 313 8.73 -6.98 14.99
CA ALA A 313 10.14 -6.90 15.32
C ALA A 313 10.69 -5.52 14.98
N THR A 314 11.31 -4.83 15.93
CA THR A 314 11.84 -3.47 15.79
C THR A 314 13.35 -3.44 15.97
N GLY A 315 14.00 -2.36 15.51
CA GLY A 315 15.44 -2.21 15.59
C GLY A 315 16.22 -3.13 14.64
N VAL A 316 15.59 -3.61 13.57
CA VAL A 316 16.23 -4.49 12.57
C VAL A 316 17.26 -3.70 11.76
N ARG A 317 18.50 -4.22 11.69
CA ARG A 317 19.61 -3.54 11.01
C ARG A 317 19.37 -3.42 9.50
N GLN A 318 19.59 -2.22 8.95
CA GLN A 318 19.41 -1.92 7.52
C GLN A 318 20.26 -2.79 6.58
N ASP A 319 21.43 -3.23 7.00
CA ASP A 319 22.34 -4.05 6.19
C ASP A 319 21.74 -5.40 5.77
N ALA A 320 20.74 -5.89 6.51
CA ALA A 320 20.01 -7.11 6.18
C ALA A 320 18.95 -6.87 5.09
N VAL A 321 18.34 -5.68 5.07
CA VAL A 321 17.26 -5.30 4.13
C VAL A 321 17.83 -4.95 2.74
N GLU A 322 18.98 -4.27 2.67
CA GLU A 322 19.57 -3.86 1.38
C GLU A 322 20.17 -5.03 0.58
N LYS A 323 20.64 -6.10 1.24
CA LYS A 323 21.23 -7.26 0.55
C LYS A 323 20.23 -8.07 -0.25
N VAL A 324 18.94 -8.01 0.08
CA VAL A 324 17.89 -8.77 -0.64
C VAL A 324 17.39 -8.02 -1.88
N VAL A 325 17.54 -6.68 -1.92
CA VAL A 325 16.95 -5.84 -2.98
C VAL A 325 17.89 -5.57 -4.15
N ALA A 326 19.18 -5.88 -4.05
CA ALA A 326 20.10 -5.71 -5.18
C ALA A 326 19.79 -6.75 -6.27
N PRO A 327 19.23 -6.36 -7.44
CA PRO A 327 19.09 -7.28 -8.56
C PRO A 327 20.50 -7.68 -8.98
N GLN A 328 20.84 -8.96 -8.79
CA GLN A 328 22.09 -9.48 -9.35
C GLN A 328 22.07 -9.19 -10.85
N PRO A 329 23.06 -8.47 -11.41
CA PRO A 329 23.16 -8.32 -12.84
C PRO A 329 23.28 -9.72 -13.42
N ARG A 330 22.27 -10.16 -14.17
CA ARG A 330 22.38 -11.36 -14.98
C ARG A 330 23.62 -11.15 -15.84
N GLN A 331 24.71 -11.81 -15.48
CA GLN A 331 25.87 -11.92 -16.35
C GLN A 331 25.38 -12.59 -17.63
N ALA A 332 25.17 -11.78 -18.65
CA ALA A 332 25.03 -12.29 -20.00
C ALA A 332 26.31 -13.07 -20.28
N SER A 333 26.20 -14.39 -20.26
CA SER A 333 27.29 -15.25 -20.68
C SER A 333 27.48 -14.98 -22.18
N PHE A 334 28.41 -14.08 -22.49
CA PHE A 334 28.96 -13.99 -23.82
C PHE A 334 29.62 -15.35 -24.10
N ARG A 335 28.91 -16.19 -24.86
CA ARG A 335 29.55 -17.36 -25.49
C ARG A 335 30.59 -16.82 -26.41
N GLU A 336 31.86 -17.07 -26.10
CA GLU A 336 32.97 -16.87 -27.05
C GLU A 336 32.65 -17.62 -28.34
N PRO A 337 32.91 -16.99 -29.52
CA PRO A 337 32.73 -17.69 -30.80
C PRO A 337 33.79 -18.81 -30.88
N VAL A 338 33.28 -20.03 -31.01
CA VAL A 338 34.10 -21.22 -31.26
C VAL A 338 34.91 -20.98 -32.53
N LYS A 339 36.21 -20.89 -32.42
CA LYS A 339 37.14 -20.92 -33.54
C LYS A 339 37.11 -22.32 -34.15
N SER A 340 36.31 -22.53 -35.19
CA SER A 340 36.47 -23.67 -36.09
C SER A 340 37.57 -23.37 -37.09
N GLY A 341 38.74 -23.91 -36.83
CA GLY A 341 39.79 -23.96 -37.82
C GLY A 341 39.50 -25.06 -38.86
N HIS A 342 39.20 -24.68 -40.07
CA HIS A 342 39.51 -25.45 -41.28
C HIS A 342 39.86 -24.47 -42.39
N THR A 343 41.16 -24.37 -42.62
CA THR A 343 41.77 -23.79 -43.81
C THR A 343 41.49 -24.72 -44.99
N HIS A 344 40.70 -24.26 -45.96
CA HIS A 344 40.75 -24.73 -47.31
C HIS A 344 41.19 -23.58 -48.21
N THR A 345 42.45 -23.67 -48.64
CA THR A 345 43.05 -22.91 -49.71
C THR A 345 42.39 -23.31 -51.05
N TYR A 346 41.76 -22.36 -51.68
CA TYR A 346 41.46 -22.44 -53.11
C TYR A 346 42.10 -21.24 -53.80
N ASP A 347 43.24 -21.52 -54.46
CA ASP A 347 43.80 -20.65 -55.47
C ASP A 347 42.81 -20.55 -56.65
N ARG A 348 42.41 -19.33 -56.99
CA ARG A 348 41.97 -18.97 -58.33
C ARG A 348 42.43 -17.58 -58.66
N HIS A 349 43.44 -17.55 -59.60
CA HIS A 349 43.77 -16.40 -60.43
C HIS A 349 42.50 -15.83 -61.08
N PHE A 350 42.29 -14.53 -60.95
CA PHE A 350 41.53 -13.77 -61.93
C PHE A 350 42.25 -12.55 -62.36
N ASP A 351 42.48 -12.53 -63.71
CA ASP A 351 43.12 -11.49 -64.46
C ASP A 351 42.37 -10.15 -64.42
N LEU A 352 43.14 -9.11 -64.38
CA LEU A 352 42.73 -7.74 -64.59
C LEU A 352 42.50 -7.52 -66.11
N ALA A 353 41.30 -7.14 -66.49
CA ALA A 353 41.06 -6.17 -67.58
C ALA A 353 39.53 -5.86 -67.67
N GLU A 354 39.27 -4.62 -67.72
CA GLU A 354 38.36 -3.89 -68.60
C GLU A 354 37.35 -2.98 -67.92
N THR A 355 37.57 -1.76 -68.16
CA THR A 355 36.73 -0.58 -67.94
C THR A 355 35.46 -0.70 -68.70
N ALA A 356 34.31 -0.46 -67.99
CA ALA A 356 33.06 -0.08 -68.63
C ALA A 356 32.21 0.82 -67.75
N GLU A 357 31.70 1.80 -68.37
CA GLU A 357 31.00 3.03 -67.97
C GLU A 357 29.73 2.85 -67.07
N LEU A 358 29.46 3.86 -66.28
CA LEU A 358 28.21 4.09 -65.54
C LEU A 358 27.03 4.39 -66.48
N PRO A 359 25.88 3.77 -66.34
CA PRO A 359 24.63 4.31 -66.90
C PRO A 359 23.82 5.09 -65.86
N THR A 360 23.31 6.20 -66.31
CA THR A 360 22.37 7.15 -65.70
C THR A 360 21.03 6.54 -65.33
N PRO A 361 20.29 7.14 -64.38
CA PRO A 361 19.07 6.55 -63.80
C PRO A 361 17.83 6.83 -64.66
N SER A 362 17.05 5.81 -64.92
CA SER A 362 15.68 6.00 -65.39
C SER A 362 14.73 4.94 -64.83
N GLN A 363 13.63 5.48 -64.33
CA GLN A 363 12.32 4.90 -64.16
C GLN A 363 12.07 3.92 -62.99
N ARG A 364 11.31 4.48 -62.02
CA ARG A 364 10.59 3.79 -60.96
C ARG A 364 9.56 2.83 -61.53
N HIS A 365 9.67 1.57 -61.17
CA HIS A 365 8.53 0.70 -61.09
C HIS A 365 8.08 0.61 -59.62
N THR A 366 6.87 1.02 -59.35
CA THR A 366 6.18 0.86 -58.09
C THR A 366 5.66 -0.55 -58.01
N GLU A 367 6.32 -1.38 -57.18
CA GLU A 367 5.65 -2.61 -56.69
C GLU A 367 4.91 -2.32 -55.38
N ALA A 368 3.69 -2.82 -55.30
CA ALA A 368 2.79 -2.70 -54.19
C ALA A 368 3.32 -3.44 -52.93
N PRO A 369 3.16 -2.90 -51.72
CA PRO A 369 3.60 -3.59 -50.52
C PRO A 369 2.67 -4.77 -50.18
N LYS A 370 3.30 -5.88 -49.83
CA LYS A 370 2.62 -7.08 -49.31
C LYS A 370 1.98 -6.76 -47.97
N ALA A 371 0.73 -7.19 -47.79
CA ALA A 371 -0.08 -7.04 -46.59
C ALA A 371 0.64 -7.57 -45.34
N SER A 372 0.69 -6.75 -44.29
CA SER A 372 1.16 -7.16 -42.99
C SER A 372 0.06 -7.89 -42.21
N ALA A 373 0.46 -8.83 -41.35
CA ALA A 373 -0.42 -9.74 -40.59
C ALA A 373 -1.19 -9.07 -39.43
N PHE A 374 -1.26 -7.75 -39.39
CA PHE A 374 -2.08 -7.03 -38.43
C PHE A 374 -3.19 -6.30 -39.16
N GLY A 375 -4.40 -6.72 -38.81
CA GLY A 375 -5.60 -6.35 -39.54
C GLY A 375 -6.00 -4.86 -39.52
N ASP A 376 -6.76 -4.59 -40.48
CA ASP A 376 -7.58 -3.46 -41.00
C ASP A 376 -8.13 -2.40 -40.04
N TRP A 377 -7.34 -1.93 -39.06
CA TRP A 377 -7.82 -0.90 -38.11
C TRP A 377 -7.42 0.55 -38.49
N ASP A 378 -6.46 0.73 -39.42
CA ASP A 378 -5.95 2.06 -39.77
C ASP A 378 -6.61 2.72 -41.00
N LEU A 379 -7.44 1.98 -41.75
CA LEU A 379 -8.06 2.52 -42.99
C LEU A 379 -9.39 3.25 -42.78
N ARG A 380 -9.92 3.34 -41.55
CA ARG A 380 -11.18 4.05 -41.28
C ARG A 380 -11.05 5.50 -40.80
N ARG A 381 -9.84 6.01 -40.59
CA ARG A 381 -9.64 7.38 -40.13
C ARG A 381 -9.48 8.42 -41.23
N ASP A 382 -9.04 8.05 -42.42
CA ASP A 382 -8.75 9.01 -43.49
C ASP A 382 -9.91 9.28 -44.45
N SER A 383 -11.03 8.57 -44.31
CA SER A 383 -12.20 8.77 -45.20
C SER A 383 -13.26 9.76 -44.68
N ILE A 384 -13.07 10.33 -43.48
CA ILE A 384 -14.08 11.23 -42.86
C ILE A 384 -13.76 12.74 -43.05
N VAL A 385 -12.60 13.09 -43.63
CA VAL A 385 -12.18 14.52 -43.72
C VAL A 385 -12.32 15.16 -45.11
N ARG A 386 -12.94 14.50 -46.07
CA ARG A 386 -13.23 15.19 -47.38
C ARG A 386 -14.59 14.81 -47.91
N GLN A 387 -15.63 15.43 -47.42
CA GLN A 387 -16.77 15.89 -48.17
C GLN A 387 -17.64 16.76 -47.26
N GLY A 388 -17.45 18.08 -47.38
CA GLY A 388 -18.42 19.04 -46.87
C GLY A 388 -19.58 19.08 -47.83
N GLU A 389 -20.68 18.49 -47.45
CA GLU A 389 -22.02 18.88 -47.92
C GLU A 389 -23.01 18.56 -46.81
N SER A 390 -23.71 19.57 -46.40
CA SER A 390 -24.76 19.60 -45.39
C SER A 390 -25.92 18.70 -45.78
N VAL A 391 -26.12 17.62 -45.03
CA VAL A 391 -27.41 16.93 -44.98
C VAL A 391 -27.95 17.09 -43.56
N VAL A 392 -28.87 18.01 -43.43
CA VAL A 392 -29.71 18.18 -42.25
C VAL A 392 -30.68 17.02 -42.22
N SER A 393 -30.50 16.07 -41.33
CA SER A 393 -31.53 15.08 -41.00
C SER A 393 -32.52 15.73 -40.02
N PRO A 394 -33.82 15.53 -40.17
CA PRO A 394 -34.82 16.15 -39.30
C PRO A 394 -34.75 15.46 -37.92
N VAL A 395 -34.54 16.29 -36.89
CA VAL A 395 -34.73 15.90 -35.50
C VAL A 395 -36.22 15.71 -35.29
N GLU A 396 -36.66 14.47 -35.07
CA GLU A 396 -37.99 14.20 -34.53
C GLU A 396 -38.10 14.89 -33.16
N ARG A 397 -38.94 15.90 -33.08
CA ARG A 397 -39.38 16.51 -31.82
C ARG A 397 -40.26 15.50 -31.12
N PHE A 398 -39.77 14.98 -29.99
CA PHE A 398 -40.65 14.37 -29.01
C PHE A 398 -41.47 15.48 -28.38
N GLU A 399 -42.76 15.50 -28.70
CA GLU A 399 -43.77 16.28 -27.97
C GLU A 399 -43.92 15.61 -26.60
N ALA A 400 -43.68 16.43 -25.56
CA ALA A 400 -44.02 16.01 -24.19
C ALA A 400 -45.54 15.94 -24.05
N PRO A 401 -46.11 14.90 -23.42
CA PRO A 401 -47.53 14.86 -23.09
C PRO A 401 -47.87 15.99 -22.11
N ALA A 402 -49.03 16.61 -22.37
CA ALA A 402 -49.61 17.67 -21.56
C ALA A 402 -49.71 17.25 -20.09
N SER A 403 -49.30 18.13 -19.22
CA SER A 403 -49.49 18.02 -17.78
C SER A 403 -50.96 18.11 -17.45
N ASP A 404 -51.56 17.00 -17.00
CA ASP A 404 -52.77 17.07 -16.19
C ASP A 404 -52.33 17.51 -14.79
N GLU A 405 -52.90 18.63 -14.37
CA GLU A 405 -52.88 19.15 -13.01
C GLU A 405 -53.73 18.22 -12.14
N ASP A 406 -53.10 17.19 -11.53
CA ASP A 406 -53.72 16.47 -10.43
C ASP A 406 -53.05 16.91 -9.13
N GLU A 407 -53.95 17.43 -8.27
CA GLU A 407 -53.71 17.95 -6.94
C GLU A 407 -52.87 17.00 -6.08
N LEU A 408 -51.68 17.44 -5.70
CA LEU A 408 -50.89 16.80 -4.65
C LEU A 408 -51.60 16.98 -3.29
N GLU A 409 -52.40 15.98 -2.88
CA GLU A 409 -52.89 15.89 -1.51
C GLU A 409 -51.69 15.79 -0.54
N THR A 410 -51.56 16.79 0.32
CA THR A 410 -50.61 16.83 1.41
C THR A 410 -50.91 15.71 2.40
N PRO A 411 -49.90 14.95 2.88
CA PRO A 411 -50.08 13.90 3.89
C PRO A 411 -50.68 14.44 5.20
N PRO A 412 -51.47 13.64 5.90
CA PRO A 412 -52.30 14.09 7.05
C PRO A 412 -51.53 14.56 8.30
N PHE A 413 -50.23 14.57 8.30
CA PHE A 413 -49.43 14.96 9.47
C PHE A 413 -49.17 16.47 9.62
N PHE A 414 -49.59 17.32 8.68
CA PHE A 414 -49.39 18.77 8.75
C PHE A 414 -50.67 19.61 8.91
N LYS A 415 -51.77 19.00 9.34
CA LYS A 415 -52.95 19.75 9.83
C LYS A 415 -52.98 19.72 11.35
N ASN A 416 -52.33 20.65 11.98
CA ASN A 416 -52.62 21.29 13.24
C ASN A 416 -51.33 21.85 13.89
N ARG A 417 -51.04 23.09 13.54
CA ARG A 417 -50.61 24.14 14.47
C ARG A 417 -50.61 25.49 13.75
#